data_a0211479d74ce325e5ad92e69d2b1718
#
_entry.id   a0211479d74ce325e5ad92e69d2b1718
#
_cell.length_a   1.000
_cell.length_b   1.000
_cell.length_c   1.000
_cell.angle_alpha   90.00
_cell.angle_beta   90.00
_cell.angle_gamma   90.00
#
_symmetry.space_group_name_H-M   'P 1'
#
loop_
_entity.id
_entity.type
_entity.pdbx_description
1 polymer ?
#
loop_
_entity_poly.entity_id
_entity_poly.type
_entity_poly.pdbx_seq_one_letter_code
_entity_poly.pdbx_strand_id
1 'polypeptide(L)'
;MLAISGRLLAEKQKITIIDRPENISGEFEPTITALQYVLNTIDKDFENIILFQATNPLRPKKLLAEALSIFKNEGCTSLMTVSKNKKKLGIIKNSVFKPYNYQFGQRSQDLESLFF
;
A
#
# COMPACT_ATOMS: atom_id res chain seq x y z
N MET A 1 -13.26 -1.49 17.69
CA MET A 1 -12.59 -0.52 18.60
C MET A 1 -11.50 0.34 17.94
N LEU A 2 -10.68 -0.19 17.03
CA LEU A 2 -9.68 0.58 16.27
C LEU A 2 -10.26 1.66 15.34
N ALA A 3 -11.43 1.44 14.76
CA ALA A 3 -12.07 2.39 13.86
C ALA A 3 -12.53 3.69 14.57
N ILE A 4 -12.99 3.59 15.82
CA ILE A 4 -13.45 4.75 16.60
C ILE A 4 -12.29 5.67 16.97
N SER A 5 -11.15 5.10 17.35
CA SER A 5 -9.96 5.90 17.70
C SER A 5 -9.35 6.60 16.48
N GLY A 6 -9.40 5.97 15.30
CA GLY A 6 -8.96 6.58 14.04
C GLY A 6 -9.82 7.78 13.63
N ARG A 7 -11.14 7.66 13.77
CA ARG A 7 -12.08 8.76 13.48
C ARG A 7 -11.85 9.97 14.38
N LEU A 8 -11.77 9.76 15.69
CA LEU A 8 -11.50 10.84 16.66
C LEU A 8 -10.17 11.56 16.39
N LEU A 9 -9.14 10.82 15.98
CA LEU A 9 -7.86 11.41 15.61
C LEU A 9 -7.96 12.26 14.34
N ALA A 10 -8.65 11.76 13.32
CA ALA A 10 -8.87 12.48 12.07
C ALA A 10 -9.64 13.78 12.30
N GLU A 11 -10.68 13.76 13.12
CA GLU A 11 -11.46 14.94 13.52
C GLU A 11 -10.58 15.99 14.22
N LYS A 12 -9.74 15.57 15.17
CA LYS A 12 -8.78 16.47 15.84
C LYS A 12 -7.79 17.12 14.87
N GLN A 13 -7.40 16.40 13.83
CA GLN A 13 -6.47 16.89 12.81
C GLN A 13 -7.18 17.64 11.66
N LYS A 14 -8.50 17.85 11.76
CA LYS A 14 -9.32 18.48 10.71
C LYS A 14 -9.22 17.79 9.35
N ILE A 15 -9.07 16.47 9.35
CA ILE A 15 -9.03 15.64 8.15
C ILE A 15 -10.48 15.34 7.74
N THR A 16 -10.81 15.53 6.48
CA THR A 16 -12.13 15.17 5.95
C THR A 16 -12.36 13.66 6.06
N ILE A 17 -13.46 13.27 6.67
CA ILE A 17 -13.87 11.88 6.82
C ILE A 17 -14.99 11.61 5.83
N ILE A 18 -14.85 10.56 5.04
CA ILE A 18 -15.87 10.08 4.12
C ILE A 18 -16.24 8.66 4.55
N ASP A 19 -17.50 8.50 4.97
CA ASP A 19 -18.01 7.19 5.35
C ASP A 19 -18.35 6.38 4.10
N ARG A 20 -17.80 5.18 4.03
CA ARG A 20 -18.03 4.25 2.93
C ARG A 20 -19.34 3.51 3.14
N PRO A 21 -20.26 3.46 2.14
CA PRO A 21 -21.50 2.71 2.24
C PRO A 21 -21.28 1.20 2.46
N GLU A 22 -22.22 0.54 3.12
CA GLU A 22 -22.13 -0.89 3.44
C GLU A 22 -21.95 -1.77 2.22
N ASN A 23 -22.63 -1.48 1.11
CA ASN A 23 -22.56 -2.26 -0.13
C ASN A 23 -21.18 -2.28 -0.79
N ILE A 24 -20.27 -1.39 -0.40
CA ILE A 24 -18.87 -1.35 -0.86
C ILE A 24 -17.86 -1.49 0.30
N SER A 25 -18.33 -1.97 1.46
CA SER A 25 -17.53 -2.10 2.70
C SER A 25 -17.22 -3.55 3.06
N GLY A 26 -17.50 -4.51 2.15
CA GLY A 26 -17.25 -5.92 2.37
C GLY A 26 -15.76 -6.26 2.56
N GLU A 27 -15.48 -7.40 3.19
CA GLU A 27 -14.13 -7.89 3.47
C GLU A 27 -13.29 -8.08 2.19
N PHE A 28 -13.94 -8.43 1.08
CA PHE A 28 -13.29 -8.70 -0.20
C PHE A 28 -13.34 -7.52 -1.17
N GLU A 29 -13.88 -6.38 -0.75
CA GLU A 29 -13.96 -5.20 -1.61
C GLU A 29 -12.58 -4.62 -1.93
N PRO A 30 -12.25 -4.43 -3.21
CA PRO A 30 -10.97 -3.85 -3.61
C PRO A 30 -10.81 -2.40 -3.10
N THR A 31 -9.60 -2.01 -2.78
CA THR A 31 -9.29 -0.63 -2.38
C THR A 31 -9.69 0.40 -3.46
N ILE A 32 -9.64 0.01 -4.74
CA ILE A 32 -10.02 0.88 -5.86
C ILE A 32 -11.48 1.34 -5.77
N THR A 33 -12.39 0.49 -5.29
CA THR A 33 -13.81 0.84 -5.10
C THR A 33 -13.97 2.01 -4.12
N ALA A 34 -13.20 1.97 -3.02
CA ALA A 34 -13.19 3.06 -2.05
C ALA A 34 -12.63 4.37 -2.64
N LEU A 35 -11.57 4.29 -3.45
CA LEU A 35 -11.00 5.47 -4.10
C LEU A 35 -11.97 6.09 -5.10
N GLN A 36 -12.63 5.28 -5.92
CA GLN A 36 -13.65 5.75 -6.86
C GLN A 36 -14.82 6.41 -6.14
N TYR A 37 -15.28 5.81 -5.03
CA TYR A 37 -16.34 6.40 -4.22
C TYR A 37 -15.93 7.76 -3.65
N VAL A 38 -14.74 7.89 -3.11
CA VAL A 38 -14.21 9.16 -2.60
C VAL A 38 -14.18 10.23 -3.70
N LEU A 39 -13.65 9.90 -4.88
CA LEU A 39 -13.57 10.83 -6.01
C LEU A 39 -14.97 11.30 -6.48
N ASN A 40 -15.92 10.38 -6.52
CA ASN A 40 -17.30 10.71 -6.91
C ASN A 40 -18.07 11.53 -5.82
N THR A 41 -17.59 11.47 -4.57
CA THR A 41 -18.23 12.18 -3.44
C THR A 41 -17.69 13.60 -3.27
N ILE A 42 -16.43 13.83 -3.62
CA ILE A 42 -15.78 15.13 -3.49
C ILE A 42 -16.00 15.91 -4.79
N ASP A 43 -16.71 17.04 -4.69
CA ASP A 43 -16.95 17.96 -5.81
C ASP A 43 -15.71 18.82 -6.10
N LYS A 44 -14.64 18.14 -6.55
CA LYS A 44 -13.35 18.75 -6.95
C LYS A 44 -12.63 17.85 -7.94
N ASP A 45 -12.02 18.46 -8.94
CA ASP A 45 -11.12 17.77 -9.85
C ASP A 45 -9.73 17.60 -9.23
N PHE A 46 -9.18 16.41 -9.34
CA PHE A 46 -7.85 16.07 -8.88
C PHE A 46 -7.02 15.52 -10.05
N GLU A 47 -5.84 16.06 -10.26
CA GLU A 47 -4.91 15.52 -11.25
C GLU A 47 -4.26 14.21 -10.79
N ASN A 48 -4.02 14.08 -9.49
CA ASN A 48 -3.30 12.96 -8.92
C ASN A 48 -3.93 12.51 -7.59
N ILE A 49 -3.84 11.21 -7.33
CA ILE A 49 -4.29 10.59 -6.08
C ILE A 49 -3.10 9.96 -5.38
N ILE A 50 -2.98 10.18 -4.08
CA ILE A 50 -1.98 9.52 -3.25
C ILE A 50 -2.70 8.65 -2.23
N LEU A 51 -2.47 7.33 -2.31
CA LEU A 51 -3.02 6.38 -1.36
C LEU A 51 -2.05 6.10 -0.22
N PHE A 52 -2.45 6.42 1.00
CA PHE A 52 -1.76 6.01 2.21
C PHE A 52 -2.52 4.88 2.91
N GLN A 53 -1.96 3.69 2.88
CA GLN A 53 -2.53 2.56 3.63
C GLN A 53 -2.09 2.64 5.10
N ALA A 54 -3.04 2.46 6.01
CA ALA A 54 -2.79 2.46 7.47
C ALA A 54 -1.92 1.28 7.94
N THR A 55 -1.82 0.23 7.15
CA THR A 55 -1.01 -0.96 7.43
C THR A 55 0.50 -0.72 7.42
N ASN A 56 0.94 0.42 6.90
CA ASN A 56 2.36 0.82 6.93
C ASN A 56 2.51 2.19 7.61
N PRO A 57 2.49 2.26 8.95
CA PRO A 57 2.54 3.53 9.68
C PRO A 57 3.95 4.15 9.77
N LEU A 58 5.01 3.33 9.66
CA LEU A 58 6.40 3.78 9.85
C LEU A 58 7.05 4.17 8.52
N ARG A 59 6.53 5.21 7.88
CA ARG A 59 7.10 5.73 6.64
C ARG A 59 8.21 6.74 6.92
N PRO A 60 9.31 6.73 6.14
CA PRO A 60 10.30 7.80 6.19
C PRO A 60 9.66 9.18 5.93
N LYS A 61 10.05 10.19 6.68
CA LYS A 61 9.43 11.54 6.57
C LYS A 61 9.53 12.16 5.19
N LYS A 62 10.58 11.86 4.43
CA LYS A 62 10.83 12.40 3.08
C LYS A 62 10.20 11.57 1.95
N LEU A 63 9.71 10.36 2.25
CA LEU A 63 9.25 9.41 1.24
C LEU A 63 8.23 10.00 0.27
N LEU A 64 7.26 10.76 0.79
CA LEU A 64 6.22 11.37 -0.04
C LEU A 64 6.79 12.39 -1.02
N ALA A 65 7.66 13.27 -0.53
CA ALA A 65 8.26 14.31 -1.36
C ALA A 65 9.15 13.71 -2.46
N GLU A 66 9.93 12.69 -2.11
CA GLU A 66 10.79 11.96 -3.06
C GLU A 66 9.95 11.22 -4.11
N ALA A 67 8.91 10.49 -3.70
CA ALA A 67 8.02 9.78 -4.60
C ALA A 67 7.29 10.74 -5.56
N LEU A 68 6.78 11.87 -5.06
CA LEU A 68 6.11 12.87 -5.88
C LEU A 68 7.08 13.53 -6.88
N SER A 69 8.31 13.78 -6.48
CA SER A 69 9.35 14.30 -7.35
C SER A 69 9.66 13.35 -8.50
N ILE A 70 9.84 12.06 -8.20
CA ILE A 70 10.07 11.02 -9.23
C ILE A 70 8.85 10.92 -10.15
N PHE A 71 7.64 10.86 -9.59
CA PHE A 71 6.40 10.74 -10.35
C PHE A 71 6.26 11.86 -11.41
N LYS A 72 6.56 13.10 -11.00
CA LYS A 72 6.47 14.26 -11.90
C LYS A 72 7.60 14.33 -12.91
N ASN A 73 8.82 14.03 -12.49
CA ASN A 73 10.01 14.18 -13.35
C ASN A 73 10.09 13.08 -14.41
N GLU A 74 9.68 11.86 -14.08
CA GLU A 74 9.72 10.71 -14.98
C GLU A 74 8.45 10.56 -15.85
N GLY A 75 7.46 11.44 -15.67
CA GLY A 75 6.18 11.38 -16.41
C GLY A 75 5.41 10.08 -16.18
N CYS A 76 5.51 9.50 -15.00
CA CYS A 76 4.86 8.23 -14.66
C CYS A 76 3.33 8.37 -14.64
N THR A 77 2.61 7.36 -15.10
CA THR A 77 1.16 7.25 -14.92
C THR A 77 0.78 6.68 -13.55
N SER A 78 1.68 5.92 -12.95
CA SER A 78 1.55 5.39 -11.58
C SER A 78 2.91 5.19 -10.95
N LEU A 79 2.99 5.27 -9.63
CA LEU A 79 4.18 5.00 -8.84
C LEU A 79 3.79 4.32 -7.54
N MET A 80 4.53 3.31 -7.13
CA MET A 80 4.40 2.71 -5.82
C MET A 80 5.75 2.65 -5.09
N THR A 81 5.71 2.77 -3.77
CA THR A 81 6.88 2.57 -2.92
C THR A 81 6.94 1.11 -2.49
N VAL A 82 8.12 0.51 -2.58
CA VAL A 82 8.35 -0.90 -2.27
C VAL A 82 9.56 -1.08 -1.36
N SER A 83 9.57 -2.18 -0.62
CA SER A 83 10.72 -2.60 0.18
C SER A 83 11.50 -3.69 -0.53
N LYS A 84 12.82 -3.57 -0.53
CA LYS A 84 13.72 -4.58 -1.08
C LYS A 84 13.85 -5.76 -0.14
N ASN A 85 13.70 -6.97 -0.65
CA ASN A 85 13.81 -8.21 0.10
C ASN A 85 14.84 -9.15 -0.53
N LYS A 86 15.73 -9.71 0.30
CA LYS A 86 16.69 -10.78 -0.06
C LYS A 86 16.50 -12.03 0.80
N LYS A 87 15.30 -12.25 1.32
CA LYS A 87 15.00 -13.44 2.12
C LYS A 87 14.72 -14.64 1.21
N LYS A 88 15.09 -15.82 1.69
CA LYS A 88 14.72 -17.09 1.08
C LYS A 88 13.24 -17.36 1.36
N LEU A 89 12.47 -17.49 0.31
CA LEU A 89 11.04 -17.75 0.36
C LEU A 89 10.71 -19.12 -0.22
N GLY A 90 9.64 -19.74 0.27
CA GLY A 90 9.16 -21.00 -0.24
C GLY A 90 7.68 -21.19 -0.01
N ILE A 91 7.14 -22.22 -0.61
CA ILE A 91 5.73 -22.60 -0.51
C ILE A 91 5.64 -23.96 0.18
N ILE A 92 4.71 -24.09 1.12
CA ILE A 92 4.40 -25.37 1.77
C ILE A 92 3.14 -25.95 1.12
N LYS A 93 3.29 -27.13 0.50
CA LYS A 93 2.17 -27.93 -0.01
C LYS A 93 2.25 -29.34 0.56
N ASN A 94 1.17 -29.84 1.11
CA ASN A 94 1.09 -31.18 1.71
C ASN A 94 2.25 -31.44 2.69
N SER A 95 2.52 -30.50 3.57
CA SER A 95 3.62 -30.52 4.55
C SER A 95 5.03 -30.57 3.96
N VAL A 96 5.19 -30.37 2.65
CA VAL A 96 6.48 -30.32 1.96
C VAL A 96 6.82 -28.87 1.60
N PHE A 97 8.00 -28.43 2.05
CA PHE A 97 8.52 -27.11 1.68
C PHE A 97 9.19 -27.16 0.31
N LYS A 98 8.80 -26.24 -0.58
CA LYS A 98 9.43 -26.02 -1.89
C LYS A 98 10.01 -24.61 -1.96
N PRO A 99 11.30 -24.45 -2.26
CA PRO A 99 11.90 -23.12 -2.50
C PRO A 99 11.19 -22.40 -3.64
N TYR A 100 10.99 -21.10 -3.50
CA TYR A 100 10.37 -20.24 -4.51
C TYR A 100 11.41 -19.40 -5.28
N ASN A 101 12.30 -18.70 -4.55
CA ASN A 101 13.24 -17.75 -5.11
C ASN A 101 14.71 -18.11 -4.91
N TYR A 102 15.00 -19.34 -4.56
CA TYR A 102 16.39 -19.79 -4.35
C TYR A 102 16.54 -21.29 -4.61
N GLN A 103 17.78 -21.72 -4.79
CA GLN A 103 18.18 -23.13 -4.83
C GLN A 103 18.74 -23.57 -3.47
N PHE A 104 18.65 -24.87 -3.14
CA PHE A 104 19.28 -25.39 -1.92
C PHE A 104 20.80 -25.15 -1.98
N GLY A 105 21.38 -24.68 -0.87
CA GLY A 105 22.79 -24.30 -0.78
C GLY A 105 23.12 -22.86 -1.22
N GLN A 106 22.25 -22.16 -1.93
CA GLN A 106 22.46 -20.77 -2.35
C GLN A 106 22.52 -19.83 -1.14
N ARG A 107 23.48 -18.91 -1.12
CA ARG A 107 23.62 -17.91 -0.05
C ARG A 107 22.60 -16.78 -0.23
N SER A 108 22.13 -16.19 0.87
CA SER A 108 21.12 -15.11 0.81
C SER A 108 21.62 -13.83 0.11
N GLN A 109 22.92 -13.53 0.18
CA GLN A 109 23.49 -12.38 -0.51
C GLN A 109 23.53 -12.54 -2.04
N ASP A 110 23.49 -13.76 -2.54
CA ASP A 110 23.52 -14.10 -3.97
C ASP A 110 22.11 -14.16 -4.57
N LEU A 111 21.06 -13.91 -3.77
CA LEU A 111 19.70 -13.90 -4.25
C LEU A 111 19.40 -12.66 -5.09
N GLU A 112 18.60 -12.86 -6.12
CA GLU A 112 17.94 -11.76 -6.79
C GLU A 112 17.05 -10.99 -5.80
N SER A 113 17.02 -9.67 -5.92
CA SER A 113 16.20 -8.83 -5.04
C SER A 113 14.76 -8.92 -5.46
N LEU A 114 13.90 -9.29 -4.52
CA LEU A 114 12.45 -9.16 -4.65
C LEU A 114 11.98 -7.87 -4.00
N PHE A 115 10.85 -7.35 -4.46
CA PHE A 115 10.26 -6.12 -3.97
C PHE A 115 8.81 -6.38 -3.55
N PHE A 116 8.38 -5.82 -2.42
CA PHE A 116 7.03 -5.96 -1.87
C PHE A 116 6.55 -4.65 -1.22
#